data_0415299a93d5f3c8566d8b6f1d557963
#
_entry.id   0415299a93d5f3c8566d8b6f1d557963
#
_cell.length_a   1.000
_cell.length_b   1.000
_cell.length_c   1.000
_cell.angle_alpha   90.00
_cell.angle_beta   90.00
_cell.angle_gamma   90.00
#
_symmetry.space_group_name_H-M   'P 1'
#
loop_
_entity.id
_entity.type
_entity.pdbx_description
1 polymer ?
#
loop_
_entity_poly.entity_id
_entity_poly.type
_entity_poly.pdbx_seq_one_letter_code
_entity_poly.pdbx_strand_id
1 'polypeptide(L)'
;MKVLKKATLKVRDRVRSKMERDILAEVNHPFIVKLHYAFQTEGKLYLILDFLRGGDLFTRLSKEVMFTEEDVKFYLAELALALDHLHGLGIIYRDLKPENILLDEEGHIKITDFGLSKEATDHDKRAYSFCGTIEYMAPEVVNRRGHTQSADWWSFGVLMPDIVHTSG
;
A
#
# COMPACT_ATOMS: atom_id res chain seq x y z
N MET A 1 -1.21 15.99 -4.65
CA MET A 1 -2.70 16.10 -4.65
C MET A 1 -3.27 15.02 -5.57
N LYS A 2 -4.22 14.20 -5.06
CA LYS A 2 -4.99 13.20 -5.83
C LYS A 2 -6.38 13.76 -6.05
N VAL A 3 -6.84 13.77 -7.31
CA VAL A 3 -8.16 14.31 -7.69
C VAL A 3 -8.98 13.20 -8.34
N LEU A 4 -10.15 12.92 -7.79
CA LEU A 4 -11.08 11.91 -8.27
C LEU A 4 -12.36 12.59 -8.79
N LYS A 5 -12.72 12.34 -10.05
CA LYS A 5 -13.95 12.88 -10.66
C LYS A 5 -15.14 12.00 -10.30
N LYS A 6 -16.13 12.52 -9.57
CA LYS A 6 -17.30 11.75 -9.12
C LYS A 6 -18.14 11.17 -10.26
N ALA A 7 -18.23 11.89 -11.37
CA ALA A 7 -19.00 11.46 -12.54
C ALA A 7 -18.44 10.20 -13.24
N THR A 8 -17.13 9.97 -13.14
CA THR A 8 -16.45 8.80 -13.75
C THR A 8 -16.31 7.63 -12.78
N LEU A 9 -16.61 7.83 -11.48
CA LEU A 9 -16.49 6.80 -10.47
C LEU A 9 -17.72 5.88 -10.50
N LYS A 10 -17.51 4.59 -10.75
CA LYS A 10 -18.50 3.55 -10.50
C LYS A 10 -18.82 3.47 -9.00
N VAL A 11 -19.95 2.87 -8.62
CA VAL A 11 -20.34 2.71 -7.20
C VAL A 11 -19.21 2.08 -6.39
N ARG A 12 -18.57 1.04 -6.92
CA ARG A 12 -17.42 0.34 -6.30
C ARG A 12 -16.24 1.28 -6.03
N ASP A 13 -15.96 2.20 -6.97
CA ASP A 13 -14.81 3.13 -6.84
C ASP A 13 -15.10 4.25 -5.83
N ARG A 14 -16.37 4.64 -5.67
CA ARG A 14 -16.79 5.58 -4.63
C ARG A 14 -16.59 5.01 -3.23
N VAL A 15 -16.95 3.73 -3.04
CA VAL A 15 -16.73 3.01 -1.77
C VAL A 15 -15.24 2.91 -1.46
N ARG A 16 -14.42 2.56 -2.46
CA ARG A 16 -12.95 2.49 -2.32
C ARG A 16 -12.35 3.85 -1.97
N SER A 17 -12.77 4.91 -2.65
CA SER A 17 -12.25 6.27 -2.38
C SER A 17 -12.61 6.77 -0.99
N LYS A 18 -13.81 6.43 -0.50
CA LYS A 18 -14.21 6.73 0.87
C LYS A 18 -13.34 5.96 1.87
N MET A 19 -13.15 4.66 1.66
CA MET A 19 -12.34 3.81 2.52
C MET A 19 -10.87 4.27 2.55
N GLU A 20 -10.29 4.59 1.39
CA GLU A 20 -8.93 5.14 1.31
C GLU A 20 -8.80 6.42 2.16
N ARG A 21 -9.75 7.34 2.04
CA ARG A 21 -9.77 8.56 2.84
C ARG A 21 -9.87 8.27 4.34
N ASP A 22 -10.78 7.40 4.74
CA ASP A 22 -11.06 7.10 6.15
C ASP A 22 -9.83 6.43 6.80
N ILE A 23 -9.21 5.46 6.13
CA ILE A 23 -7.97 4.81 6.56
C ILE A 23 -6.84 5.84 6.68
N LEU A 24 -6.60 6.65 5.64
CA LEU A 24 -5.52 7.64 5.64
C LEU A 24 -5.73 8.76 6.67
N ALA A 25 -6.97 9.05 7.06
CA ALA A 25 -7.26 10.01 8.12
C ALA A 25 -6.89 9.48 9.51
N GLU A 26 -6.94 8.18 9.72
CA GLU A 26 -6.62 7.52 10.98
C GLU A 26 -5.14 7.16 11.12
N VAL A 27 -4.50 6.80 10.01
CA VAL A 27 -3.10 6.35 9.99
C VAL A 27 -2.12 7.51 10.13
N ASN A 28 -1.22 7.42 11.10
CA ASN A 28 -0.10 8.34 11.26
C ASN A 28 1.17 7.55 11.56
N HIS A 29 2.01 7.35 10.53
CA HIS A 29 3.24 6.57 10.64
C HIS A 29 4.30 7.13 9.68
N PRO A 30 5.61 7.14 10.05
CA PRO A 30 6.67 7.70 9.22
C PRO A 30 6.81 7.04 7.85
N PHE A 31 6.47 5.74 7.72
CA PHE A 31 6.59 4.98 6.47
C PHE A 31 5.26 4.75 5.76
N ILE A 32 4.27 5.57 6.04
CA ILE A 32 2.97 5.58 5.36
C ILE A 32 2.66 7.00 4.89
N VAL A 33 2.19 7.15 3.66
CA VAL A 33 1.83 8.44 3.09
C VAL A 33 0.81 9.16 3.99
N LYS A 34 1.09 10.42 4.32
CA LYS A 34 0.21 11.23 5.17
C LYS A 34 -0.85 11.94 4.35
N LEU A 35 -2.09 11.87 4.82
CA LEU A 35 -3.19 12.71 4.36
C LEU A 35 -3.21 14.02 5.18
N HIS A 36 -2.99 15.15 4.52
CA HIS A 36 -3.04 16.47 5.15
C HIS A 36 -4.46 17.01 5.18
N TYR A 37 -5.15 16.96 4.03
CA TYR A 37 -6.52 17.45 3.87
C TYR A 37 -7.30 16.58 2.92
N ALA A 38 -8.60 16.43 3.19
CA ALA A 38 -9.56 15.85 2.28
C ALA A 38 -10.75 16.80 2.16
N PHE A 39 -11.12 17.19 0.95
CA PHE A 39 -12.28 18.00 0.68
C PHE A 39 -12.94 17.62 -0.64
N GLN A 40 -14.16 18.05 -0.83
CA GLN A 40 -14.93 17.73 -2.03
C GLN A 40 -15.72 18.92 -2.54
N THR A 41 -15.91 18.91 -3.85
CA THR A 41 -16.89 19.75 -4.55
C THR A 41 -18.04 18.87 -5.03
N GLU A 42 -19.04 19.45 -5.69
CA GLU A 42 -20.13 18.70 -6.31
C GLU A 42 -19.61 17.60 -7.24
N GLY A 43 -18.59 17.89 -8.06
CA GLY A 43 -18.07 16.99 -9.08
C GLY A 43 -16.78 16.25 -8.73
N LYS A 44 -16.06 16.61 -7.66
CA LYS A 44 -14.71 16.07 -7.41
C LYS A 44 -14.45 15.81 -5.94
N LEU A 45 -13.60 14.80 -5.67
CA LEU A 45 -12.96 14.54 -4.38
C LEU A 45 -11.47 14.86 -4.50
N TYR A 46 -10.93 15.57 -3.51
CA TYR A 46 -9.54 15.98 -3.42
C TYR A 46 -8.90 15.39 -2.17
N LEU A 47 -7.77 14.72 -2.35
CA LEU A 47 -6.90 14.25 -1.27
C LEU A 47 -5.56 14.97 -1.39
N ILE A 48 -5.18 15.70 -0.34
CA ILE A 48 -3.88 16.36 -0.24
C ILE A 48 -2.97 15.47 0.57
N LEU A 49 -2.04 14.84 -0.11
CA LEU A 49 -1.10 13.86 0.41
C LEU A 49 0.32 14.42 0.39
N ASP A 50 1.22 13.78 1.12
CA ASP A 50 2.67 14.02 0.99
C ASP A 50 3.06 14.02 -0.49
N PHE A 51 3.99 14.90 -0.84
CA PHE A 51 4.61 14.91 -2.16
C PHE A 51 5.96 14.19 -2.07
N LEU A 52 6.06 13.04 -2.71
CA LEU A 52 7.21 12.15 -2.63
C LEU A 52 8.04 12.26 -3.92
N ARG A 53 9.26 12.74 -3.81
CA ARG A 53 10.12 13.04 -4.96
C ARG A 53 11.06 11.91 -5.35
N GLY A 54 11.25 10.93 -4.49
CA GLY A 54 12.17 9.81 -4.72
C GLY A 54 11.69 8.79 -5.76
N GLY A 55 10.45 8.94 -6.28
CA GLY A 55 9.83 7.98 -7.19
C GLY A 55 9.34 6.73 -6.47
N ASP A 56 9.01 5.70 -7.23
CA ASP A 56 8.63 4.40 -6.66
C ASP A 56 9.83 3.45 -6.56
N LEU A 57 9.72 2.50 -5.62
CA LEU A 57 10.79 1.53 -5.36
C LEU A 57 11.07 0.66 -6.58
N PHE A 58 10.06 0.31 -7.39
CA PHE A 58 10.23 -0.47 -8.62
C PHE A 58 11.12 0.26 -9.64
N THR A 59 10.86 1.55 -9.87
CA THR A 59 11.67 2.38 -10.77
C THR A 59 13.10 2.50 -10.27
N ARG A 60 13.30 2.60 -8.96
CA ARG A 60 14.63 2.66 -8.36
C ARG A 60 15.37 1.34 -8.51
N LEU A 61 14.71 0.22 -8.17
CA LEU A 61 15.26 -1.13 -8.35
C LEU A 61 15.71 -1.40 -9.81
N SER A 62 14.93 -0.92 -10.79
CA SER A 62 15.22 -1.11 -12.22
C SER A 62 16.39 -0.26 -12.73
N LYS A 63 16.75 0.82 -12.06
CA LYS A 63 17.80 1.77 -12.47
C LYS A 63 19.12 1.55 -11.79
N GLU A 64 19.12 1.10 -10.56
CA GLU A 64 20.34 0.85 -9.79
C GLU A 64 20.85 -0.56 -10.06
N VAL A 65 22.09 -0.65 -10.52
CA VAL A 65 22.72 -1.91 -10.96
C VAL A 65 23.02 -2.84 -9.78
N MET A 66 23.08 -2.31 -8.57
CA MET A 66 23.33 -3.12 -7.36
C MET A 66 22.71 -2.48 -6.12
N PHE A 67 21.83 -3.21 -5.44
CA PHE A 67 21.47 -2.96 -4.04
C PHE A 67 22.38 -3.78 -3.13
N THR A 68 22.88 -3.16 -2.09
CA THR A 68 23.64 -3.89 -1.08
C THR A 68 22.67 -4.66 -0.16
N GLU A 69 23.15 -5.67 0.53
CA GLU A 69 22.36 -6.39 1.54
C GLU A 69 21.85 -5.43 2.63
N GLU A 70 22.60 -4.38 2.93
CA GLU A 70 22.22 -3.34 3.89
C GLU A 70 21.05 -2.49 3.36
N ASP A 71 21.03 -2.13 2.08
CA ASP A 71 19.90 -1.41 1.47
C ASP A 71 18.62 -2.26 1.52
N VAL A 72 18.74 -3.55 1.23
CA VAL A 72 17.63 -4.49 1.28
C VAL A 72 17.07 -4.59 2.70
N LYS A 73 17.92 -4.79 3.69
CA LYS A 73 17.53 -4.83 5.11
C LYS A 73 16.84 -3.55 5.54
N PHE A 74 17.36 -2.40 5.11
CA PHE A 74 16.81 -1.09 5.41
C PHE A 74 15.36 -0.95 4.90
N TYR A 75 15.11 -1.20 3.62
CA TYR A 75 13.77 -1.10 3.05
C TYR A 75 12.79 -2.12 3.64
N LEU A 76 13.24 -3.36 3.85
CA LEU A 76 12.41 -4.40 4.45
C LEU A 76 12.05 -4.09 5.91
N ALA A 77 12.96 -3.52 6.69
CA ALA A 77 12.69 -3.12 8.06
C ALA A 77 11.63 -2.02 8.14
N GLU A 78 11.75 -0.98 7.31
CA GLU A 78 10.76 0.10 7.25
C GLU A 78 9.39 -0.41 6.79
N LEU A 79 9.37 -1.30 5.80
CA LEU A 79 8.14 -1.90 5.29
C LEU A 79 7.45 -2.78 6.34
N ALA A 80 8.23 -3.57 7.09
CA ALA A 80 7.71 -4.39 8.18
C ALA A 80 7.06 -3.53 9.28
N LEU A 81 7.70 -2.42 9.66
CA LEU A 81 7.14 -1.48 10.65
C LEU A 81 5.83 -0.84 10.16
N ALA A 82 5.76 -0.49 8.87
CA ALA A 82 4.55 0.07 8.29
C ALA A 82 3.39 -0.93 8.28
N LEU A 83 3.65 -2.18 7.90
CA LEU A 83 2.64 -3.26 7.91
C LEU A 83 2.17 -3.58 9.33
N ASP A 84 3.10 -3.68 10.28
CA ASP A 84 2.78 -3.94 11.67
C ASP A 84 1.86 -2.85 12.26
N HIS A 85 2.15 -1.59 11.95
CA HIS A 85 1.29 -0.47 12.34
C HIS A 85 -0.13 -0.58 11.76
N LEU A 86 -0.27 -0.88 10.46
CA LEU A 86 -1.58 -1.08 9.84
C LEU A 86 -2.34 -2.25 10.47
N HIS A 87 -1.65 -3.37 10.71
CA HIS A 87 -2.23 -4.56 11.33
C HIS A 87 -2.65 -4.30 12.78
N GLY A 88 -1.91 -3.47 13.53
CA GLY A 88 -2.29 -3.02 14.86
C GLY A 88 -3.57 -2.18 14.89
N LEU A 89 -3.89 -1.47 13.80
CA LEU A 89 -5.14 -0.76 13.59
C LEU A 89 -6.25 -1.65 12.99
N GLY A 90 -5.99 -2.94 12.78
CA GLY A 90 -6.94 -3.85 12.15
C GLY A 90 -7.08 -3.67 10.64
N ILE A 91 -6.15 -2.99 9.99
CA ILE A 91 -6.19 -2.72 8.55
C ILE A 91 -5.37 -3.78 7.80
N ILE A 92 -5.98 -4.40 6.79
CA ILE A 92 -5.32 -5.30 5.84
C ILE A 92 -5.04 -4.50 4.58
N TYR A 93 -3.78 -4.43 4.15
CA TYR A 93 -3.35 -3.57 3.04
C TYR A 93 -3.76 -4.14 1.67
N ARG A 94 -3.52 -5.41 1.41
CA ARG A 94 -3.99 -6.23 0.26
C ARG A 94 -3.38 -5.93 -1.12
N ASP A 95 -2.57 -4.94 -1.28
CA ASP A 95 -1.94 -4.60 -2.59
C ASP A 95 -0.46 -4.22 -2.43
N LEU A 96 0.27 -5.00 -1.64
CA LEU A 96 1.70 -4.78 -1.45
C LEU A 96 2.45 -5.17 -2.71
N LYS A 97 3.13 -4.20 -3.32
CA LYS A 97 3.97 -4.32 -4.50
C LYS A 97 4.92 -3.13 -4.61
N PRO A 98 6.03 -3.24 -5.35
CA PRO A 98 7.03 -2.18 -5.44
C PRO A 98 6.49 -0.83 -5.94
N GLU A 99 5.50 -0.85 -6.84
CA GLU A 99 4.89 0.36 -7.42
C GLU A 99 4.10 1.17 -6.40
N ASN A 100 3.64 0.53 -5.31
CA ASN A 100 2.90 1.17 -4.24
C ASN A 100 3.80 1.60 -3.07
N ILE A 101 5.10 1.43 -3.20
CA ILE A 101 6.10 1.87 -2.24
C ILE A 101 6.84 3.04 -2.87
N LEU A 102 6.59 4.25 -2.39
CA LEU A 102 7.25 5.46 -2.85
C LEU A 102 8.42 5.79 -1.93
N LEU A 103 9.34 6.61 -2.43
CA LEU A 103 10.49 7.09 -1.68
C LEU A 103 10.35 8.60 -1.45
N ASP A 104 10.68 9.05 -0.25
CA ASP A 104 10.81 10.46 0.05
C ASP A 104 12.16 11.03 -0.40
N GLU A 105 12.43 12.29 -0.10
CA GLU A 105 13.67 12.99 -0.49
C GLU A 105 14.91 12.43 0.22
N GLU A 106 14.73 11.81 1.37
CA GLU A 106 15.79 11.24 2.21
C GLU A 106 16.03 9.76 1.89
N GLY A 107 15.19 9.16 1.04
CA GLY A 107 15.29 7.76 0.63
C GLY A 107 14.53 6.78 1.52
N HIS A 108 13.70 7.28 2.45
CA HIS A 108 12.80 6.45 3.24
C HIS A 108 11.56 6.05 2.46
N ILE A 109 11.00 4.89 2.76
CA ILE A 109 9.80 4.42 2.11
C ILE A 109 8.55 5.13 2.62
N LYS A 110 7.55 5.21 1.74
CA LYS A 110 6.16 5.59 2.06
C LYS A 110 5.22 4.66 1.32
N ILE A 111 4.46 3.84 2.06
CA ILE A 111 3.38 3.03 1.46
C ILE A 111 2.25 3.98 1.05
N THR A 112 1.73 3.78 -0.16
CA THR A 112 0.65 4.58 -0.75
C THR A 112 -0.44 3.67 -1.32
N ASP A 113 -1.52 4.27 -1.85
CA ASP A 113 -2.63 3.57 -2.53
C ASP A 113 -3.41 2.58 -1.64
N PHE A 114 -4.23 3.14 -0.74
CA PHE A 114 -5.10 2.38 0.17
C PHE A 114 -6.47 2.02 -0.43
N GLY A 115 -6.67 2.21 -1.73
CA GLY A 115 -7.95 1.94 -2.39
C GLY A 115 -8.40 0.48 -2.39
N LEU A 116 -7.52 -0.47 -2.07
CA LEU A 116 -7.83 -1.89 -1.91
C LEU A 116 -7.77 -2.36 -0.45
N SER A 117 -7.32 -1.54 0.48
CA SER A 117 -7.23 -1.88 1.91
C SER A 117 -8.61 -2.11 2.52
N LYS A 118 -8.67 -2.83 3.61
CA LYS A 118 -9.92 -3.10 4.35
C LYS A 118 -9.66 -3.16 5.85
N GLU A 119 -10.55 -2.55 6.61
CA GLU A 119 -10.63 -2.77 8.05
C GLU A 119 -11.15 -4.17 8.35
N ALA A 120 -10.49 -4.88 9.26
CA ALA A 120 -10.96 -6.16 9.79
C ALA A 120 -12.11 -5.88 10.76
N THR A 121 -13.33 -6.27 10.41
CA THR A 121 -14.46 -6.21 11.33
C THR A 121 -14.45 -7.39 12.29
N ASP A 122 -14.92 -7.18 13.53
CA ASP A 122 -14.91 -8.20 14.61
C ASP A 122 -15.61 -9.52 14.25
N HIS A 123 -16.53 -9.50 13.31
CA HIS A 123 -17.31 -10.69 12.91
C HIS A 123 -16.66 -11.48 11.77
N ASP A 124 -15.76 -10.90 10.98
CA ASP A 124 -15.12 -11.59 9.88
C ASP A 124 -13.70 -11.06 9.65
N LYS A 125 -12.73 -11.69 10.30
CA LYS A 125 -11.30 -11.38 10.16
C LYS A 125 -10.78 -11.61 8.73
N ARG A 126 -11.64 -11.97 7.79
CA ARG A 126 -11.30 -12.26 6.40
C ARG A 126 -12.02 -11.33 5.44
N ALA A 127 -11.30 -10.83 4.45
CA ALA A 127 -11.85 -10.08 3.33
C ALA A 127 -11.98 -11.00 2.12
N TYR A 128 -13.18 -11.21 1.62
CA TYR A 128 -13.45 -12.14 0.52
C TYR A 128 -13.42 -11.52 -0.88
N SER A 129 -13.22 -10.20 -1.00
CA SER A 129 -13.12 -9.59 -2.31
C SER A 129 -11.79 -9.94 -2.99
N PHE A 130 -11.85 -10.49 -4.19
CA PHE A 130 -10.68 -10.75 -5.02
C PHE A 130 -10.11 -9.41 -5.53
N CYS A 131 -8.93 -9.04 -5.06
CA CYS A 131 -8.24 -7.81 -5.43
C CYS A 131 -6.75 -7.92 -5.11
N GLY A 132 -5.96 -7.05 -5.69
CA GLY A 132 -4.50 -7.01 -5.58
C GLY A 132 -3.83 -7.43 -6.90
N THR A 133 -2.52 -7.47 -6.89
CA THR A 133 -1.67 -7.86 -8.02
C THR A 133 -1.33 -9.35 -7.89
N ILE A 134 -1.70 -10.14 -8.89
CA ILE A 134 -1.77 -11.62 -8.79
C ILE A 134 -0.41 -12.24 -8.43
N GLU A 135 0.68 -11.65 -8.90
CA GLU A 135 2.05 -12.11 -8.67
C GLU A 135 2.45 -12.07 -7.18
N TYR A 136 1.83 -11.17 -6.42
CA TYR A 136 2.09 -10.98 -4.98
C TYR A 136 1.03 -11.60 -4.08
N MET A 137 -0.01 -12.23 -4.65
CA MET A 137 -1.12 -12.79 -3.87
C MET A 137 -0.74 -14.07 -3.14
N ALA A 138 -1.17 -14.18 -1.90
CA ALA A 138 -1.09 -15.41 -1.12
C ALA A 138 -1.98 -16.51 -1.73
N PRO A 139 -1.59 -17.81 -1.61
CA PRO A 139 -2.35 -18.93 -2.16
C PRO A 139 -3.81 -18.98 -1.70
N GLU A 140 -4.09 -18.66 -0.44
CA GLU A 140 -5.44 -18.60 0.11
C GLU A 140 -6.28 -17.50 -0.54
N VAL A 141 -5.65 -16.40 -0.98
CA VAL A 141 -6.30 -15.30 -1.70
C VAL A 141 -6.65 -15.72 -3.12
N VAL A 142 -5.71 -16.35 -3.83
CA VAL A 142 -5.92 -16.90 -5.17
C VAL A 142 -7.04 -17.94 -5.15
N ASN A 143 -7.06 -18.80 -4.12
CA ASN A 143 -8.08 -19.82 -3.91
C ASN A 143 -9.40 -19.28 -3.31
N ARG A 144 -9.56 -17.96 -3.23
CA ARG A 144 -10.76 -17.28 -2.70
C ARG A 144 -11.15 -17.68 -1.28
N ARG A 145 -10.17 -18.04 -0.46
CA ARG A 145 -10.37 -18.37 0.97
C ARG A 145 -10.38 -17.14 1.88
N GLY A 146 -10.27 -15.95 1.29
CA GLY A 146 -10.30 -14.66 1.97
C GLY A 146 -8.91 -14.12 2.34
N HIS A 147 -8.83 -12.79 2.46
CA HIS A 147 -7.64 -12.08 2.93
C HIS A 147 -7.61 -12.01 4.45
N THR A 148 -6.43 -12.20 5.02
CA THR A 148 -6.11 -11.87 6.41
C THR A 148 -4.82 -11.05 6.44
N GLN A 149 -4.38 -10.62 7.61
CA GLN A 149 -3.08 -9.95 7.78
C GLN A 149 -1.91 -10.83 7.29
N SER A 150 -2.02 -12.16 7.39
CA SER A 150 -1.01 -13.09 6.87
C SER A 150 -0.83 -13.00 5.35
N ALA A 151 -1.85 -12.59 4.60
CA ALA A 151 -1.72 -12.37 3.17
C ALA A 151 -0.78 -11.19 2.83
N ASP A 152 -0.75 -10.15 3.66
CA ASP A 152 0.20 -9.04 3.51
C ASP A 152 1.64 -9.51 3.78
N TRP A 153 1.84 -10.37 4.78
CA TRP A 153 3.16 -10.98 5.05
C TRP A 153 3.63 -11.93 3.95
N TRP A 154 2.71 -12.65 3.30
CA TRP A 154 3.04 -13.41 2.09
C TRP A 154 3.56 -12.49 0.98
N SER A 155 2.83 -11.41 0.68
CA SER A 155 3.22 -10.43 -0.34
C SER A 155 4.57 -9.76 0.01
N PHE A 156 4.82 -9.50 1.30
CA PHE A 156 6.12 -9.04 1.80
C PHE A 156 7.24 -10.04 1.48
N GLY A 157 7.01 -11.34 1.70
CA GLY A 157 7.97 -12.40 1.37
C GLY A 157 8.24 -12.52 -0.13
N VAL A 158 7.21 -12.33 -0.98
CA VAL A 158 7.35 -12.34 -2.45
C VAL A 158 8.11 -11.10 -2.94
N LEU A 159 7.93 -9.95 -2.30
CA LEU A 159 8.63 -8.71 -2.63
C LEU A 159 10.14 -8.80 -2.32
N MET A 160 10.53 -9.59 -1.33
CA MET A 160 11.92 -9.71 -0.89
C MET A 160 12.89 -10.12 -2.02
N PRO A 161 12.63 -11.19 -2.82
CA PRO A 161 13.46 -11.52 -3.98
C PRO A 161 13.58 -10.39 -5.01
N ASP A 162 12.49 -9.64 -5.25
CA ASP A 162 12.52 -8.53 -6.22
C ASP A 162 13.50 -7.43 -5.79
N ILE A 163 13.65 -7.22 -4.48
CA ILE A 163 14.61 -6.25 -3.93
C ILE A 163 16.04 -6.83 -3.94
N VAL A 164 16.19 -8.15 -3.72
CA VAL A 164 17.50 -8.82 -3.64
C VAL A 164 18.10 -9.09 -5.03
N HIS A 165 17.28 -9.52 -6.01
CA HIS A 165 17.77 -9.99 -7.32
C HIS A 165 18.23 -8.90 -8.29
N THR A 166 18.07 -7.63 -7.97
CA THR A 166 18.72 -6.55 -8.71
C THR A 166 20.22 -6.45 -8.42
N SER A 167 20.77 -7.36 -7.60
CA SER A 167 22.17 -7.40 -7.15
C SER A 167 23.06 -8.39 -7.93
N GLY A 168 22.63 -8.82 -9.15
CA GLY A 168 23.36 -9.80 -9.95
C GLY A 168 23.77 -9.30 -11.33
#